data_7c3e3e3a41d5f98838a13027b294a61a
#
_entry.id   7c3e3e3a41d5f98838a13027b294a61a
#
_cell.length_a   1.000
_cell.length_b   1.000
_cell.length_c   1.000
_cell.angle_alpha   90.00
_cell.angle_beta   90.00
_cell.angle_gamma   90.00
#
_symmetry.space_group_name_H-M   'P 1'
#
loop_
_entity.id
_entity.type
_entity.pdbx_description
1 polymer ?
#
loop_
_entity_poly.entity_id
_entity_poly.type
_entity_poly.pdbx_seq_one_letter_code
_entity_poly.pdbx_strand_id
1 'polypeptide(L)'
;MFMRKTKILITSIVLSAMMSTVALAGEWKQDAKGWWYQNDDGSYPVNSWQDINGKQYYFNESGYILTNTSTPDGKQVGADGSMVQAPLFDFDISDSHVKYTKHEISTDYEGNACVIVYYDYTNKSNEAKSAMGSGSYIEAYQNGIECDRATVSSSNNKAIDNHYKNVMPGITLNVAEAFKISDKSDVTLILEDLWDWSSNKKTSKAILKLN
;
A
#
# COMPACT_ATOMS: atom_id res chain seq x y z
N MET A 1 -63.26 -50.87 -24.17
CA MET A 1 -62.74 -49.77 -25.03
C MET A 1 -62.26 -48.65 -24.10
N PHE A 2 -60.97 -48.67 -23.76
CA PHE A 2 -60.37 -47.73 -22.79
C PHE A 2 -59.79 -46.54 -23.56
N MET A 3 -60.37 -45.36 -23.37
CA MET A 3 -59.86 -44.10 -23.89
C MET A 3 -58.71 -43.60 -22.96
N ARG A 4 -57.50 -43.62 -23.47
CA ARG A 4 -56.34 -42.99 -22.84
C ARG A 4 -56.44 -41.46 -23.01
N LYS A 5 -56.56 -40.75 -21.87
CA LYS A 5 -56.43 -39.27 -21.83
C LYS A 5 -54.95 -38.89 -21.83
N THR A 6 -54.49 -38.34 -22.92
CA THR A 6 -53.13 -37.76 -23.03
C THR A 6 -53.10 -36.40 -22.33
N LYS A 7 -52.33 -36.26 -21.24
CA LYS A 7 -52.05 -34.98 -20.60
C LYS A 7 -50.91 -34.30 -21.32
N ILE A 8 -51.17 -33.18 -22.00
CA ILE A 8 -50.15 -32.31 -22.58
C ILE A 8 -49.60 -31.44 -21.44
N LEU A 9 -48.34 -31.64 -21.09
CA LEU A 9 -47.57 -30.74 -20.20
C LEU A 9 -47.04 -29.58 -21.04
N ILE A 10 -47.57 -28.38 -20.82
CA ILE A 10 -47.04 -27.17 -21.41
C ILE A 10 -45.92 -26.70 -20.49
N THR A 11 -44.69 -26.93 -20.90
CA THR A 11 -43.51 -26.40 -20.21
C THR A 11 -43.28 -24.98 -20.70
N SER A 12 -43.65 -23.99 -19.90
CA SER A 12 -43.34 -22.58 -20.14
C SER A 12 -41.85 -22.35 -19.83
N ILE A 13 -41.03 -22.20 -20.86
CA ILE A 13 -39.66 -21.73 -20.76
C ILE A 13 -39.73 -20.23 -20.49
N VAL A 14 -39.48 -19.84 -19.25
CA VAL A 14 -39.23 -18.44 -18.89
C VAL A 14 -37.79 -18.12 -19.33
N LEU A 15 -37.67 -17.47 -20.46
CA LEU A 15 -36.39 -16.90 -20.93
C LEU A 15 -36.07 -15.67 -20.09
N SER A 16 -35.33 -15.86 -19.00
CA SER A 16 -34.76 -14.76 -18.23
C SER A 16 -33.70 -14.08 -19.09
N ALA A 17 -34.06 -12.97 -19.74
CA ALA A 17 -33.10 -12.07 -20.34
C ALA A 17 -32.27 -11.47 -19.16
N MET A 18 -31.10 -12.03 -18.88
CA MET A 18 -30.07 -11.35 -18.08
C MET A 18 -29.61 -10.16 -18.89
N MET A 19 -30.18 -8.98 -18.61
CA MET A 19 -29.57 -7.72 -19.00
C MET A 19 -28.28 -7.62 -18.17
N SER A 20 -27.14 -8.02 -18.74
CA SER A 20 -25.85 -7.62 -18.27
C SER A 20 -25.79 -6.10 -18.43
N THR A 21 -26.00 -5.37 -17.34
CA THR A 21 -25.62 -3.96 -17.29
C THR A 21 -24.10 -3.94 -17.46
N VAL A 22 -23.65 -3.56 -18.65
CA VAL A 22 -22.27 -3.15 -18.85
C VAL A 22 -22.13 -1.92 -17.94
N ALA A 23 -21.45 -2.07 -16.81
CA ALA A 23 -21.00 -0.93 -16.05
C ALA A 23 -20.02 -0.19 -16.97
N LEU A 24 -20.47 0.88 -17.59
CA LEU A 24 -19.59 1.80 -18.29
C LEU A 24 -18.76 2.46 -17.19
N ALA A 25 -17.51 2.01 -17.04
CA ALA A 25 -16.53 2.76 -16.27
C ALA A 25 -16.14 3.97 -17.12
N GLY A 26 -16.12 5.18 -16.53
CA GLY A 26 -15.70 6.37 -17.25
C GLY A 26 -14.35 6.19 -17.93
N GLU A 27 -13.99 7.09 -18.83
CA GLU A 27 -12.79 6.93 -19.66
C GLU A 27 -11.79 8.09 -19.53
N TRP A 28 -10.51 7.76 -19.61
CA TRP A 28 -9.44 8.74 -19.72
C TRP A 28 -9.39 9.32 -21.14
N LYS A 29 -9.31 10.64 -21.22
CA LYS A 29 -9.13 11.39 -22.46
C LYS A 29 -7.94 12.31 -22.38
N GLN A 30 -7.33 12.59 -23.52
CA GLN A 30 -6.19 13.49 -23.62
C GLN A 30 -6.37 14.45 -24.80
N ASP A 31 -6.01 15.69 -24.58
CA ASP A 31 -5.90 16.71 -25.63
C ASP A 31 -4.60 17.51 -25.49
N ALA A 32 -4.46 18.62 -26.22
CA ALA A 32 -3.27 19.44 -26.18
C ALA A 32 -3.00 20.13 -24.83
N LYS A 33 -4.00 20.19 -23.92
CA LYS A 33 -3.87 20.79 -22.59
C LYS A 33 -3.52 19.77 -21.50
N GLY A 34 -3.83 18.47 -21.70
CA GLY A 34 -3.51 17.43 -20.71
C GLY A 34 -4.50 16.28 -20.68
N TRP A 35 -4.43 15.53 -19.60
CA TRP A 35 -5.34 14.41 -19.33
C TRP A 35 -6.54 14.87 -18.52
N TRP A 36 -7.73 14.36 -18.86
CA TRP A 36 -8.97 14.54 -18.14
C TRP A 36 -9.79 13.25 -18.16
N TYR A 37 -10.79 13.16 -17.30
CA TYR A 37 -11.59 11.95 -17.14
C TYR A 37 -13.06 12.26 -17.38
N GLN A 38 -13.71 11.52 -18.27
CA GLN A 38 -15.14 11.61 -18.52
C GLN A 38 -15.85 10.53 -17.72
N ASN A 39 -16.76 10.93 -16.84
CA ASN A 39 -17.63 10.03 -16.10
C ASN A 39 -18.66 9.37 -17.02
N ASP A 40 -19.32 8.30 -16.54
CA ASP A 40 -20.32 7.55 -17.29
C ASP A 40 -21.53 8.39 -17.75
N ASP A 41 -21.87 9.40 -16.97
CA ASP A 41 -22.96 10.35 -17.27
C ASP A 41 -22.55 11.48 -18.23
N GLY A 42 -21.32 11.45 -18.74
CA GLY A 42 -20.75 12.44 -19.63
C GLY A 42 -20.19 13.68 -18.92
N SER A 43 -20.33 13.81 -17.60
CA SER A 43 -19.71 14.86 -16.80
C SER A 43 -18.20 14.62 -16.64
N TYR A 44 -17.49 15.57 -16.06
CA TYR A 44 -16.06 15.43 -15.70
C TYR A 44 -15.79 16.16 -14.37
N PRO A 45 -14.85 15.64 -13.56
CA PRO A 45 -14.51 16.25 -12.28
C PRO A 45 -13.78 17.58 -12.46
N VAL A 46 -14.05 18.54 -11.56
CA VAL A 46 -13.36 19.83 -11.49
C VAL A 46 -13.11 20.19 -10.03
N ASN A 47 -11.99 20.83 -9.74
CA ASN A 47 -11.58 21.26 -8.39
C ASN A 47 -11.78 20.19 -7.32
N SER A 48 -11.50 18.91 -7.65
CA SER A 48 -11.82 17.80 -6.78
C SER A 48 -10.88 16.62 -6.98
N TRP A 49 -10.78 15.82 -5.94
CA TRP A 49 -10.18 14.49 -6.00
C TRP A 49 -11.19 13.46 -6.53
N GLN A 50 -10.71 12.53 -7.34
CA GLN A 50 -11.48 11.37 -7.77
C GLN A 50 -10.64 10.10 -7.67
N ASP A 51 -11.23 9.03 -7.14
CA ASP A 51 -10.63 7.70 -7.19
C ASP A 51 -10.97 7.04 -8.53
N ILE A 52 -9.94 6.65 -9.26
CA ILE A 52 -10.06 5.97 -10.55
C ILE A 52 -9.12 4.76 -10.52
N ASN A 53 -9.71 3.57 -10.51
CA ASN A 53 -8.98 2.30 -10.45
C ASN A 53 -8.01 2.20 -9.25
N GLY A 54 -8.44 2.68 -8.07
CA GLY A 54 -7.67 2.62 -6.83
C GLY A 54 -6.54 3.66 -6.73
N LYS A 55 -6.46 4.61 -7.66
CA LYS A 55 -5.55 5.76 -7.60
C LYS A 55 -6.35 7.05 -7.49
N GLN A 56 -5.88 7.98 -6.67
CA GLN A 56 -6.50 9.30 -6.50
C GLN A 56 -5.84 10.32 -7.41
N TYR A 57 -6.67 11.07 -8.16
CA TYR A 57 -6.25 12.14 -9.05
C TYR A 57 -6.94 13.44 -8.68
N TYR A 58 -6.21 14.56 -8.69
CA TYR A 58 -6.81 15.88 -8.49
C TYR A 58 -7.04 16.55 -9.82
N PHE A 59 -8.28 16.97 -10.06
CA PHE A 59 -8.69 17.73 -11.26
C PHE A 59 -8.76 19.21 -10.92
N ASN A 60 -8.12 20.04 -11.75
CA ASN A 60 -8.12 21.48 -11.60
C ASN A 60 -9.48 22.10 -12.01
N GLU A 61 -9.59 23.42 -11.97
CA GLU A 61 -10.80 24.16 -12.34
C GLU A 61 -11.26 23.94 -13.80
N SER A 62 -10.35 23.58 -14.69
CA SER A 62 -10.62 23.28 -16.09
C SER A 62 -10.84 21.79 -16.36
N GLY A 63 -10.85 20.93 -15.32
CA GLY A 63 -11.10 19.49 -15.43
C GLY A 63 -9.90 18.65 -15.87
N TYR A 64 -8.67 19.20 -15.88
CA TYR A 64 -7.44 18.44 -16.18
C TYR A 64 -6.75 18.00 -14.90
N ILE A 65 -6.14 16.82 -14.92
CA ILE A 65 -5.33 16.37 -13.77
C ILE A 65 -4.12 17.26 -13.58
N LEU A 66 -3.74 17.46 -12.32
CA LEU A 66 -2.44 18.01 -11.97
C LEU A 66 -1.36 16.93 -12.04
N THR A 67 -0.16 17.29 -12.47
CA THR A 67 1.00 16.38 -12.54
C THR A 67 2.25 17.07 -12.00
N ASN A 68 3.13 16.32 -11.30
CA ASN A 68 4.40 16.81 -10.75
C ASN A 68 4.27 18.12 -9.94
N THR A 69 3.22 18.27 -9.15
CA THR A 69 2.96 19.51 -8.40
C THR A 69 2.22 19.24 -7.10
N SER A 70 2.07 20.29 -6.28
CA SER A 70 1.18 20.28 -5.11
C SER A 70 -0.23 20.69 -5.51
N THR A 71 -1.21 20.03 -4.95
CA THR A 71 -2.62 20.40 -5.05
C THR A 71 -2.96 21.54 -4.10
N PRO A 72 -4.10 22.24 -4.27
CA PRO A 72 -4.50 23.34 -3.38
C PRO A 72 -4.64 22.94 -1.91
N ASP A 73 -4.91 21.68 -1.61
CA ASP A 73 -4.97 21.16 -0.24
C ASP A 73 -3.61 20.62 0.27
N GLY A 74 -2.51 20.90 -0.45
CA GLY A 74 -1.13 20.63 -0.03
C GLY A 74 -0.63 19.21 -0.29
N LYS A 75 -1.40 18.34 -0.94
CA LYS A 75 -0.96 17.00 -1.32
C LYS A 75 -0.11 17.04 -2.58
N GLN A 76 0.75 16.04 -2.77
CA GLN A 76 1.61 15.91 -3.95
C GLN A 76 0.98 14.98 -4.97
N VAL A 77 1.13 15.32 -6.25
CA VAL A 77 0.81 14.40 -7.36
C VAL A 77 2.04 14.15 -8.22
N GLY A 78 2.18 12.90 -8.66
CA GLY A 78 3.31 12.43 -9.44
C GLY A 78 3.24 12.77 -10.93
N ALA A 79 4.18 12.24 -11.71
CA ALA A 79 4.25 12.44 -13.15
C ALA A 79 3.03 11.85 -13.89
N ASP A 80 2.45 10.78 -13.36
CA ASP A 80 1.22 10.15 -13.87
C ASP A 80 -0.05 10.83 -13.36
N GLY A 81 0.07 11.91 -12.58
CA GLY A 81 -1.02 12.66 -11.96
C GLY A 81 -1.65 11.99 -10.73
N SER A 82 -1.26 10.77 -10.38
CA SER A 82 -1.78 10.13 -9.18
C SER A 82 -1.21 10.77 -7.91
N MET A 83 -2.01 10.75 -6.83
CA MET A 83 -1.56 11.24 -5.53
C MET A 83 -0.34 10.46 -5.06
N VAL A 84 0.73 11.18 -4.76
CA VAL A 84 1.91 10.63 -4.08
C VAL A 84 1.55 10.52 -2.61
N GLN A 85 1.32 9.31 -2.15
CA GLN A 85 1.16 9.10 -0.71
C GLN A 85 2.50 9.35 -0.03
N ALA A 86 2.51 10.18 1.01
CA ALA A 86 3.66 10.27 1.87
C ALA A 86 3.98 8.85 2.40
N PRO A 87 5.26 8.48 2.48
CA PRO A 87 5.64 7.20 3.05
C PRO A 87 5.08 7.10 4.48
N LEU A 88 4.70 5.91 4.91
CA LEU A 88 4.17 5.69 6.26
C LEU A 88 5.13 6.19 7.34
N PHE A 89 6.43 6.09 7.05
CA PHE A 89 7.47 6.72 7.84
C PHE A 89 8.65 7.14 6.94
N ASP A 90 9.28 8.24 7.33
CA ASP A 90 10.49 8.81 6.73
C ASP A 90 11.23 9.46 7.90
N PHE A 91 12.18 8.73 8.52
CA PHE A 91 12.60 8.97 9.90
C PHE A 91 14.11 8.91 10.05
N ASP A 92 14.67 9.98 10.62
CA ASP A 92 16.10 10.06 10.98
C ASP A 92 16.34 9.50 12.38
N ILE A 93 17.22 8.53 12.44
CA ILE A 93 17.75 7.89 13.65
C ILE A 93 19.21 8.32 13.77
N SER A 94 19.79 8.25 14.97
CA SER A 94 21.15 8.79 15.26
C SER A 94 22.20 8.45 14.20
N ASP A 95 22.24 7.20 13.72
CA ASP A 95 23.25 6.70 12.79
C ASP A 95 22.67 6.16 11.49
N SER A 96 21.38 6.35 11.26
CA SER A 96 20.69 5.88 10.06
C SER A 96 19.51 6.74 9.67
N HIS A 97 19.02 6.53 8.44
CA HIS A 97 17.75 7.04 7.95
C HIS A 97 16.94 5.88 7.43
N VAL A 98 15.67 5.79 7.82
CA VAL A 98 14.74 4.73 7.41
C VAL A 98 13.52 5.32 6.76
N LYS A 99 13.18 4.81 5.57
CA LYS A 99 12.06 5.28 4.78
C LYS A 99 11.21 4.11 4.29
N TYR A 100 9.93 4.11 4.67
CA TYR A 100 8.99 3.11 4.21
C TYR A 100 8.85 3.08 2.69
N THR A 101 8.78 1.88 2.11
CA THR A 101 8.57 1.69 0.67
C THR A 101 7.27 0.96 0.36
N LYS A 102 7.02 -0.16 1.00
CA LYS A 102 5.79 -0.95 0.82
C LYS A 102 5.60 -1.96 1.97
N HIS A 103 4.49 -2.63 1.97
CA HIS A 103 4.27 -3.87 2.73
C HIS A 103 3.55 -4.90 1.89
N GLU A 104 3.56 -6.14 2.34
CA GLU A 104 2.78 -7.22 1.76
C GLU A 104 2.37 -8.24 2.83
N ILE A 105 1.20 -8.85 2.68
CA ILE A 105 0.78 -9.97 3.51
C ILE A 105 1.38 -11.24 2.91
N SER A 106 1.95 -12.09 3.77
CA SER A 106 2.62 -13.32 3.40
C SER A 106 2.39 -14.40 4.47
N THR A 107 3.14 -15.47 4.39
CA THR A 107 3.24 -16.51 5.43
C THR A 107 4.67 -16.68 5.86
N ASP A 108 4.87 -16.99 7.16
CA ASP A 108 6.15 -17.38 7.69
C ASP A 108 6.49 -18.85 7.28
N TYR A 109 7.67 -19.34 7.66
CA TYR A 109 8.08 -20.71 7.32
C TYR A 109 7.25 -21.80 8.00
N GLU A 110 6.49 -21.46 9.06
CA GLU A 110 5.56 -22.36 9.76
C GLU A 110 4.14 -22.32 9.14
N GLY A 111 3.90 -21.42 8.17
CA GLY A 111 2.62 -21.23 7.51
C GLY A 111 1.69 -20.25 8.23
N ASN A 112 2.16 -19.53 9.28
CA ASN A 112 1.37 -18.52 9.94
C ASN A 112 1.33 -17.23 9.11
N ALA A 113 0.20 -16.50 9.18
CA ALA A 113 0.07 -15.23 8.51
C ALA A 113 1.08 -14.20 9.07
N CYS A 114 1.71 -13.44 8.19
CA CYS A 114 2.62 -12.37 8.56
C CYS A 114 2.47 -11.17 7.61
N VAL A 115 2.88 -10.01 8.08
CA VAL A 115 3.10 -8.83 7.26
C VAL A 115 4.60 -8.59 7.10
N ILE A 116 5.06 -8.38 5.87
CA ILE A 116 6.43 -8.00 5.56
C ILE A 116 6.44 -6.50 5.30
N VAL A 117 7.24 -5.77 6.06
CA VAL A 117 7.41 -4.31 5.96
C VAL A 117 8.74 -4.03 5.29
N TYR A 118 8.70 -3.35 4.14
CA TYR A 118 9.88 -2.99 3.37
C TYR A 118 10.21 -1.52 3.57
N TYR A 119 11.50 -1.23 3.72
CA TYR A 119 11.98 0.13 3.85
C TYR A 119 13.40 0.29 3.29
N ASP A 120 13.73 1.49 2.90
CA ASP A 120 15.08 1.87 2.55
C ASP A 120 15.82 2.26 3.83
N TYR A 121 16.91 1.56 4.09
CA TYR A 121 17.85 1.84 5.16
C TYR A 121 19.08 2.55 4.58
N THR A 122 19.38 3.74 5.06
CA THR A 122 20.59 4.48 4.71
C THR A 122 21.53 4.53 5.92
N ASN A 123 22.73 4.00 5.78
CA ASN A 123 23.74 4.08 6.81
C ASN A 123 24.32 5.51 6.89
N LYS A 124 24.05 6.23 7.98
CA LYS A 124 24.56 7.59 8.27
C LYS A 124 25.76 7.59 9.22
N SER A 125 26.16 6.42 9.71
CA SER A 125 27.36 6.30 10.56
C SER A 125 28.65 6.44 9.73
N ASN A 126 29.78 6.44 10.40
CA ASN A 126 31.11 6.52 9.77
C ASN A 126 31.77 5.14 9.54
N GLU A 127 31.05 4.06 9.81
CA GLU A 127 31.52 2.68 9.63
C GLU A 127 30.47 1.80 8.93
N ALA A 128 30.85 0.64 8.45
CA ALA A 128 29.92 -0.28 7.80
C ALA A 128 28.95 -0.89 8.83
N LYS A 129 27.63 -0.69 8.63
CA LYS A 129 26.57 -1.21 9.51
C LYS A 129 25.43 -1.79 8.71
N SER A 130 24.75 -2.80 9.28
CA SER A 130 23.50 -3.33 8.75
C SER A 130 22.28 -2.62 9.38
N ALA A 131 21.10 -2.76 8.79
CA ALA A 131 19.88 -2.26 9.38
C ALA A 131 19.65 -2.88 10.78
N MET A 132 19.86 -4.20 10.93
CA MET A 132 19.78 -4.86 12.22
C MET A 132 20.80 -4.35 13.23
N GLY A 133 22.00 -3.97 12.79
CA GLY A 133 23.07 -3.47 13.66
C GLY A 133 23.02 -1.97 13.91
N SER A 134 22.08 -1.26 13.31
CA SER A 134 21.83 0.16 13.56
C SER A 134 20.93 0.37 14.78
N GLY A 135 20.81 1.61 15.24
CA GLY A 135 19.87 1.96 16.31
C GLY A 135 18.39 1.92 15.89
N SER A 136 18.11 1.63 14.63
CA SER A 136 16.74 1.58 14.13
C SER A 136 16.00 0.33 14.62
N TYR A 137 14.91 0.52 15.34
CA TYR A 137 14.09 -0.56 15.84
C TYR A 137 12.63 -0.33 15.46
N ILE A 138 12.02 -1.30 14.81
CA ILE A 138 10.61 -1.28 14.44
C ILE A 138 9.88 -2.29 15.31
N GLU A 139 8.89 -1.82 16.06
CA GLU A 139 7.90 -2.66 16.74
C GLU A 139 6.59 -2.63 15.95
N ALA A 140 5.89 -3.74 15.97
CA ALA A 140 4.56 -3.85 15.36
C ALA A 140 3.54 -4.26 16.43
N TYR A 141 2.38 -3.61 16.43
CA TYR A 141 1.27 -3.91 17.34
C TYR A 141 0.00 -4.12 16.53
N GLN A 142 -0.71 -5.21 16.80
CA GLN A 142 -2.03 -5.47 16.25
C GLN A 142 -3.04 -5.63 17.38
N ASN A 143 -4.19 -4.95 17.29
CA ASN A 143 -5.21 -4.95 18.35
C ASN A 143 -4.67 -4.58 19.75
N GLY A 144 -3.60 -3.74 19.80
CA GLY A 144 -2.96 -3.30 21.03
C GLY A 144 -1.98 -4.31 21.63
N ILE A 145 -1.71 -5.42 20.96
CA ILE A 145 -0.77 -6.48 21.37
C ILE A 145 0.44 -6.44 20.45
N GLU A 146 1.65 -6.53 21.03
CA GLU A 146 2.88 -6.61 20.24
C GLU A 146 2.91 -7.87 19.39
N CYS A 147 3.32 -7.70 18.13
CA CYS A 147 3.44 -8.79 17.17
C CYS A 147 4.82 -9.44 17.28
N ASP A 148 4.86 -10.75 17.41
CA ASP A 148 6.13 -11.48 17.31
C ASP A 148 6.77 -11.29 15.92
N ARG A 149 8.11 -11.31 15.88
CA ARG A 149 8.84 -11.37 14.62
C ARG A 149 8.51 -12.67 13.88
N ALA A 150 8.28 -12.58 12.57
CA ALA A 150 8.06 -13.74 11.71
C ALA A 150 9.35 -14.08 10.97
N THR A 151 9.64 -15.36 10.84
CA THR A 151 10.76 -15.86 10.01
C THR A 151 10.23 -16.18 8.63
N VAL A 152 10.63 -15.39 7.64
CA VAL A 152 10.27 -15.58 6.23
C VAL A 152 11.50 -16.10 5.47
N SER A 153 11.29 -17.02 4.53
CA SER A 153 12.39 -17.54 3.72
C SER A 153 13.07 -16.45 2.91
N SER A 154 14.37 -16.27 3.11
CA SER A 154 15.20 -15.30 2.36
C SER A 154 15.47 -15.75 0.92
N SER A 155 15.26 -17.02 0.59
CA SER A 155 15.51 -17.56 -0.76
C SER A 155 14.68 -16.87 -1.85
N ASN A 156 13.49 -16.38 -1.50
CA ASN A 156 12.58 -15.66 -2.41
C ASN A 156 12.43 -14.17 -2.07
N ASN A 157 13.06 -13.68 -1.00
CA ASN A 157 12.95 -12.29 -0.57
C ASN A 157 14.31 -11.70 -0.17
N LYS A 158 14.97 -11.11 -1.15
CA LYS A 158 16.30 -10.51 -0.98
C LYS A 158 16.31 -9.38 0.08
N ALA A 159 15.21 -8.67 0.28
CA ALA A 159 15.15 -7.56 1.24
C ALA A 159 15.24 -8.07 2.69
N ILE A 160 14.67 -9.23 3.00
CA ILE A 160 14.83 -9.90 4.32
C ILE A 160 16.31 -10.23 4.57
N ASP A 161 17.00 -10.81 3.58
CA ASP A 161 18.43 -11.14 3.70
C ASP A 161 19.29 -9.86 3.81
N ASN A 162 18.92 -8.81 3.09
CA ASN A 162 19.62 -7.52 3.14
C ASN A 162 19.58 -6.84 4.52
N HIS A 163 18.58 -7.11 5.35
CA HIS A 163 18.47 -6.54 6.70
C HIS A 163 19.69 -6.85 7.57
N TYR A 164 20.38 -7.94 7.30
CA TYR A 164 21.56 -8.41 8.01
C TYR A 164 22.89 -8.02 7.36
N LYS A 165 22.86 -7.41 6.15
CA LYS A 165 24.07 -7.05 5.41
C LYS A 165 24.60 -5.70 5.82
N ASN A 166 25.89 -5.65 6.12
CA ASN A 166 26.58 -4.38 6.32
C ASN A 166 26.67 -3.59 5.01
N VAL A 167 26.35 -2.31 5.08
CA VAL A 167 26.54 -1.34 3.99
C VAL A 167 27.47 -0.22 4.43
N MET A 168 28.25 0.29 3.50
CA MET A 168 29.18 1.39 3.73
C MET A 168 28.44 2.69 4.09
N PRO A 169 29.10 3.64 4.76
CA PRO A 169 28.56 4.97 5.03
C PRO A 169 27.96 5.64 3.79
N GLY A 170 26.80 6.25 3.92
CA GLY A 170 26.09 6.95 2.86
C GLY A 170 25.33 6.05 1.86
N ILE A 171 25.45 4.72 1.96
CA ILE A 171 24.76 3.78 1.06
C ILE A 171 23.37 3.47 1.58
N THR A 172 22.42 3.43 0.65
CA THR A 172 21.03 3.01 0.90
C THR A 172 20.81 1.59 0.38
N LEU A 173 20.16 0.76 1.19
CA LEU A 173 19.80 -0.60 0.83
C LEU A 173 18.33 -0.85 1.18
N ASN A 174 17.56 -1.41 0.24
CA ASN A 174 16.20 -1.84 0.54
C ASN A 174 16.24 -3.12 1.37
N VAL A 175 15.60 -3.09 2.52
CA VAL A 175 15.55 -4.14 3.53
C VAL A 175 14.12 -4.44 3.93
N ALA A 176 13.88 -5.54 4.63
CA ALA A 176 12.56 -5.88 5.14
C ALA A 176 12.62 -6.61 6.48
N GLU A 177 11.56 -6.43 7.26
CA GLU A 177 11.28 -7.16 8.49
C GLU A 177 9.88 -7.74 8.42
N ALA A 178 9.64 -8.85 9.10
CA ALA A 178 8.35 -9.53 9.08
C ALA A 178 7.81 -9.69 10.50
N PHE A 179 6.49 -9.52 10.65
CA PHE A 179 5.76 -9.60 11.91
C PHE A 179 4.56 -10.53 11.77
N LYS A 180 4.34 -11.41 12.74
CA LYS A 180 3.16 -12.28 12.78
C LYS A 180 1.91 -11.43 12.96
N ILE A 181 0.85 -11.76 12.22
CA ILE A 181 -0.46 -11.10 12.33
C ILE A 181 -1.54 -12.12 12.63
N SER A 182 -2.56 -11.70 13.40
CA SER A 182 -3.68 -12.57 13.78
C SER A 182 -4.85 -12.46 12.82
N ASP A 183 -5.02 -11.30 12.18
CA ASP A 183 -6.12 -11.00 11.26
C ASP A 183 -5.73 -9.88 10.26
N LYS A 184 -6.72 -9.27 9.59
CA LYS A 184 -6.50 -8.17 8.64
C LYS A 184 -6.79 -6.79 9.23
N SER A 185 -6.86 -6.66 10.55
CA SER A 185 -6.94 -5.34 11.20
C SER A 185 -5.63 -4.56 11.03
N ASP A 186 -5.71 -3.26 11.20
CA ASP A 186 -4.57 -2.36 11.08
C ASP A 186 -3.43 -2.75 12.03
N VAL A 187 -2.20 -2.62 11.55
CA VAL A 187 -0.99 -2.78 12.35
C VAL A 187 -0.38 -1.41 12.65
N THR A 188 -0.15 -1.11 13.92
CA THR A 188 0.60 0.07 14.33
C THR A 188 2.08 -0.27 14.33
N LEU A 189 2.88 0.49 13.57
CA LEU A 189 4.34 0.44 13.62
C LEU A 189 4.85 1.56 14.53
N ILE A 190 5.77 1.25 15.41
CA ILE A 190 6.50 2.21 16.24
C ILE A 190 7.97 2.08 15.89
N LEU A 191 8.57 3.18 15.45
CA LEU A 191 9.99 3.27 15.16
C LEU A 191 10.68 4.04 16.27
N GLU A 192 11.76 3.48 16.75
CA GLU A 192 12.54 4.05 17.84
C GLU A 192 14.04 4.08 17.53
N ASP A 193 14.72 5.05 18.13
CA ASP A 193 16.17 5.09 18.18
C ASP A 193 16.64 4.40 19.47
N LEU A 194 17.15 3.18 19.35
CA LEU A 194 17.63 2.40 20.50
C LEU A 194 18.85 3.02 21.19
N TRP A 195 19.59 3.87 20.47
CA TRP A 195 20.79 4.52 21.01
C TRP A 195 20.51 5.89 21.66
N ASP A 196 19.28 6.40 21.49
CA ASP A 196 18.86 7.64 22.15
C ASP A 196 18.33 7.34 23.55
N TRP A 197 19.16 7.56 24.56
CA TRP A 197 18.85 7.40 25.99
C TRP A 197 18.25 8.67 26.61
N SER A 198 17.92 9.68 25.81
CA SER A 198 17.33 10.92 26.32
C SER A 198 15.87 10.70 26.74
N SER A 199 15.41 11.56 27.67
CA SER A 199 13.98 11.57 28.07
C SER A 199 13.03 12.00 26.93
N ASN A 200 13.57 12.59 25.85
CA ASN A 200 12.86 13.04 24.67
C ASN A 200 13.21 12.18 23.46
N LYS A 201 13.37 10.86 23.65
CA LYS A 201 13.66 9.90 22.61
C LYS A 201 12.76 10.13 21.39
N LYS A 202 13.35 10.27 20.22
CA LYS A 202 12.59 10.40 18.98
C LYS A 202 11.88 9.09 18.67
N THR A 203 10.58 9.18 18.45
CA THR A 203 9.75 8.05 17.98
C THR A 203 8.92 8.48 16.79
N SER A 204 8.65 7.55 15.89
CA SER A 204 7.69 7.72 14.80
C SER A 204 6.64 6.63 14.91
N LYS A 205 5.36 7.00 14.75
CA LYS A 205 4.23 6.08 14.77
C LYS A 205 3.51 6.12 13.44
N ALA A 206 3.29 4.96 12.85
CA ALA A 206 2.58 4.81 11.59
C ALA A 206 1.50 3.72 11.69
N ILE A 207 0.45 3.83 10.89
CA ILE A 207 -0.63 2.83 10.82
C ILE A 207 -0.57 2.18 9.44
N LEU A 208 -0.32 0.89 9.45
CA LEU A 208 -0.28 0.04 8.28
C LEU A 208 -1.68 -0.54 8.03
N LYS A 209 -2.29 -0.20 6.91
CA LYS A 209 -3.59 -0.71 6.48
C LYS A 209 -3.39 -2.06 5.80
N LEU A 210 -4.02 -3.14 6.29
CA LEU A 210 -3.94 -4.48 5.71
C LEU A 210 -5.12 -4.83 4.79
N ASN A 211 -6.04 -3.87 4.55
CA ASN A 211 -7.26 -4.04 3.73
C ASN A 211 -7.03 -3.50 2.31
#